data_2a599fa18f3b1544a297cf5cfcb576e4
#
_entry.id   2a599fa18f3b1544a297cf5cfcb576e4
#
_cell.length_a   1.000
_cell.length_b   1.000
_cell.length_c   1.000
_cell.angle_alpha   90.00
_cell.angle_beta   90.00
_cell.angle_gamma   90.00
#
_symmetry.space_group_name_H-M   'P 1'
#
loop_
_entity.id
_entity.type
_entity.pdbx_description
1 polymer ?
#
loop_
_entity_poly.entity_id
_entity_poly.type
_entity_poly.pdbx_seq_one_letter_code
_entity_poly.pdbx_strand_id
1 'polypeptide(L)'
;RTADKGGIVYMTFTPESGMTETVAQFVNKLKDGQALFTATWDDAPHMTKEVRDQILQALPPHERKMREKGIPQLGSGLVFPINEDDIICDPIDIPIHWPRLCGLDFGWDHPTASVWTAWDRDSDIVYIYDSYSLRQETVPVHASAIKSRGKWIPVIWPMDGRQADKGSGKNLTEQYRQEGVNMTREHFSNPPSQGQKEGSGGNSVEAGVMEILTRMQTKRLKIFKNQGKLLEELRMYHRKDGKIVPANDDVISAMRYCVMSLRKARIKNTEPLQIRSDSEFNIFK
;
A
#
# COMPACT_ATOMS: atom_id res chain seq x y z
N ARG A 1 -19.52 36.80 3.81
CA ARG A 1 -20.72 37.63 3.47
C ARG A 1 -21.64 37.02 2.42
N THR A 2 -21.31 35.86 1.85
CA THR A 2 -22.19 35.13 0.93
C THR A 2 -23.27 34.30 1.66
N ALA A 3 -23.02 33.94 2.91
CA ALA A 3 -23.95 33.13 3.72
C ALA A 3 -25.30 33.85 3.99
N ASP A 4 -25.27 35.17 4.13
CA ASP A 4 -26.45 35.93 4.49
C ASP A 4 -27.40 36.22 3.32
N LYS A 5 -26.98 35.96 2.07
CA LYS A 5 -27.74 36.35 0.86
C LYS A 5 -27.87 35.21 -0.17
N GLY A 6 -27.52 33.98 0.19
CA GLY A 6 -27.67 32.83 -0.71
C GLY A 6 -26.74 32.87 -1.93
N GLY A 7 -25.53 33.40 -1.79
CA GLY A 7 -24.53 33.44 -2.88
C GLY A 7 -23.91 32.11 -3.17
N ILE A 8 -23.42 31.93 -4.40
CA ILE A 8 -22.65 30.74 -4.84
C ILE A 8 -21.15 31.08 -4.80
N VAL A 9 -20.35 30.11 -4.35
CA VAL A 9 -18.89 30.21 -4.35
C VAL A 9 -18.36 29.21 -5.38
N TYR A 10 -17.57 29.70 -6.33
CA TYR A 10 -16.84 28.87 -7.30
C TYR A 10 -15.36 28.88 -6.96
N MET A 11 -14.76 27.68 -6.97
CA MET A 11 -13.32 27.50 -6.87
C MET A 11 -12.85 26.70 -8.06
N THR A 12 -11.84 27.22 -8.78
CA THR A 12 -11.20 26.53 -9.90
C THR A 12 -9.71 26.43 -9.65
N PHE A 13 -9.14 25.24 -9.78
CA PHE A 13 -7.71 25.00 -9.59
C PHE A 13 -7.28 23.68 -10.20
N THR A 14 -5.99 23.56 -10.50
CA THR A 14 -5.33 22.28 -10.73
C THR A 14 -4.73 21.83 -9.39
N PRO A 15 -4.97 20.58 -8.93
CA PRO A 15 -4.58 20.15 -7.58
C PRO A 15 -3.08 19.82 -7.47
N GLU A 16 -2.21 20.78 -7.77
CA GLU A 16 -0.74 20.65 -7.76
C GLU A 16 -0.15 20.52 -6.35
N SER A 17 -0.91 20.93 -5.34
CA SER A 17 -0.54 20.72 -3.93
C SER A 17 -1.08 19.40 -3.36
N GLY A 18 -1.53 18.50 -4.23
CA GLY A 18 -2.05 17.19 -3.88
C GLY A 18 -3.40 17.25 -3.19
N MET A 19 -3.64 16.29 -2.30
CA MET A 19 -4.91 16.11 -1.57
C MET A 19 -4.95 17.04 -0.35
N THR A 20 -4.99 18.36 -0.55
CA THR A 20 -5.19 19.30 0.53
C THR A 20 -6.55 19.06 1.21
N GLU A 21 -6.75 19.61 2.40
CA GLU A 21 -8.03 19.48 3.13
C GLU A 21 -9.23 19.94 2.28
N THR A 22 -9.08 21.02 1.54
CA THR A 22 -10.10 21.53 0.62
C THR A 22 -10.37 20.53 -0.51
N VAL A 23 -9.31 20.00 -1.16
CA VAL A 23 -9.46 19.00 -2.23
C VAL A 23 -10.12 17.74 -1.69
N ALA A 24 -9.67 17.24 -0.53
CA ALA A 24 -10.23 16.04 0.10
C ALA A 24 -11.72 16.18 0.45
N GLN A 25 -12.14 17.38 0.90
CA GLN A 25 -13.54 17.65 1.18
C GLN A 25 -14.40 17.51 -0.06
N PHE A 26 -13.98 18.03 -1.20
CA PHE A 26 -14.75 17.96 -2.44
C PHE A 26 -14.63 16.63 -3.17
N VAL A 27 -13.49 15.96 -3.10
CA VAL A 27 -13.29 14.67 -3.77
C VAL A 27 -13.90 13.50 -2.97
N ASN A 28 -13.74 13.49 -1.64
CA ASN A 28 -14.10 12.34 -0.81
C ASN A 28 -15.38 12.53 0.02
N LYS A 29 -15.81 13.77 0.30
CA LYS A 29 -16.86 14.08 1.29
C LYS A 29 -17.72 15.27 0.88
N LEU A 30 -18.30 15.25 -0.33
CA LEU A 30 -19.26 16.26 -0.74
C LEU A 30 -20.38 16.38 0.29
N LYS A 31 -20.68 17.64 0.67
CA LYS A 31 -21.79 17.97 1.55
C LYS A 31 -22.99 18.46 0.72
N ASP A 32 -24.17 18.48 1.32
CA ASP A 32 -25.37 19.05 0.69
C ASP A 32 -25.11 20.49 0.24
N GLY A 33 -25.51 20.80 -0.97
CA GLY A 33 -25.29 22.10 -1.60
C GLY A 33 -23.90 22.29 -2.21
N GLN A 34 -23.04 21.28 -2.23
CA GLN A 34 -21.74 21.27 -2.90
C GLN A 34 -21.76 20.42 -4.16
N ALA A 35 -21.03 20.83 -5.19
CA ALA A 35 -20.82 20.07 -6.42
C ALA A 35 -19.35 20.13 -6.83
N LEU A 36 -18.84 19.04 -7.38
CA LEU A 36 -17.50 18.94 -7.99
C LEU A 36 -17.66 18.66 -9.48
N PHE A 37 -17.03 19.48 -10.29
CA PHE A 37 -16.89 19.27 -11.73
C PHE A 37 -15.41 19.14 -12.02
N THR A 38 -15.02 18.04 -12.64
CA THR A 38 -13.65 17.79 -13.08
C THR A 38 -13.60 17.97 -14.60
N ALA A 39 -12.73 18.86 -15.07
CA ALA A 39 -12.43 19.02 -16.47
C ALA A 39 -11.05 18.38 -16.76
N THR A 40 -10.98 17.67 -17.83
CA THR A 40 -9.76 17.02 -18.33
C THR A 40 -9.34 17.63 -19.67
N TRP A 41 -8.20 17.27 -20.19
CA TRP A 41 -7.82 17.71 -21.54
C TRP A 41 -8.74 17.14 -22.63
N ASP A 42 -9.49 16.06 -22.33
CA ASP A 42 -10.47 15.52 -23.28
C ASP A 42 -11.68 16.44 -23.45
N ASP A 43 -11.95 17.28 -22.45
CA ASP A 43 -12.99 18.31 -22.47
C ASP A 43 -12.53 19.60 -23.19
N ALA A 44 -11.29 19.64 -23.70
CA ALA A 44 -10.68 20.80 -24.37
C ALA A 44 -10.50 20.53 -25.88
N PRO A 45 -11.53 20.69 -26.72
CA PRO A 45 -11.50 20.31 -28.13
C PRO A 45 -10.50 21.15 -28.96
N HIS A 46 -10.07 22.30 -28.45
CA HIS A 46 -9.06 23.15 -29.08
C HIS A 46 -7.61 22.64 -28.90
N MET A 47 -7.39 21.68 -27.97
CA MET A 47 -6.08 21.07 -27.79
C MET A 47 -5.92 19.86 -28.69
N THR A 48 -5.12 20.05 -29.77
CA THR A 48 -4.82 18.92 -30.66
C THR A 48 -3.94 17.87 -29.96
N LYS A 49 -3.91 16.66 -30.49
CA LYS A 49 -3.10 15.58 -29.95
C LYS A 49 -1.61 15.94 -29.90
N GLU A 50 -1.14 16.59 -30.96
CA GLU A 50 0.27 17.01 -31.07
C GLU A 50 0.66 18.02 -29.99
N VAL A 51 -0.23 18.97 -29.67
CA VAL A 51 -0.02 19.94 -28.59
C VAL A 51 -0.02 19.26 -27.23
N ARG A 52 -0.95 18.31 -26.99
CA ARG A 52 -0.99 17.53 -25.76
C ARG A 52 0.29 16.71 -25.56
N ASP A 53 0.74 16.02 -26.60
CA ASP A 53 1.95 15.20 -26.58
C ASP A 53 3.20 16.05 -26.29
N GLN A 54 3.30 17.24 -26.90
CA GLN A 54 4.40 18.17 -26.63
C GLN A 54 4.42 18.63 -25.17
N ILE A 55 3.28 19.01 -24.62
CA ILE A 55 3.18 19.43 -23.23
C ILE A 55 3.54 18.25 -22.30
N LEU A 56 3.00 17.05 -22.55
CA LEU A 56 3.29 15.86 -21.74
C LEU A 56 4.77 15.46 -21.78
N GLN A 57 5.44 15.64 -22.92
CA GLN A 57 6.88 15.37 -23.02
C GLN A 57 7.71 16.34 -22.18
N ALA A 58 7.28 17.59 -22.06
CA ALA A 58 7.97 18.59 -21.26
C ALA A 58 7.76 18.42 -19.74
N LEU A 59 6.73 17.65 -19.33
CA LEU A 59 6.40 17.44 -17.92
C LEU A 59 7.10 16.20 -17.34
N PRO A 60 7.53 16.26 -16.06
CA PRO A 60 7.96 15.09 -15.34
C PRO A 60 6.89 13.98 -15.37
N PRO A 61 7.27 12.69 -15.52
CA PRO A 61 6.30 11.60 -15.67
C PRO A 61 5.22 11.55 -14.59
N HIS A 62 5.55 11.86 -13.36
CA HIS A 62 4.62 11.85 -12.23
C HIS A 62 3.60 13.00 -12.26
N GLU A 63 3.88 14.11 -12.93
CA GLU A 63 2.96 15.25 -13.04
C GLU A 63 1.93 15.10 -14.18
N ARG A 64 2.17 14.21 -15.14
CA ARG A 64 1.38 14.10 -16.36
C ARG A 64 -0.10 13.84 -16.08
N LYS A 65 -0.42 12.89 -15.22
CA LYS A 65 -1.82 12.56 -14.84
C LYS A 65 -2.53 13.70 -14.12
N MET A 66 -1.81 14.43 -13.27
CA MET A 66 -2.36 15.60 -12.60
C MET A 66 -2.76 16.67 -13.59
N ARG A 67 -1.89 16.96 -14.55
CA ARG A 67 -2.13 17.98 -15.59
C ARG A 67 -3.18 17.57 -16.61
N GLU A 68 -3.14 16.32 -17.05
CA GLU A 68 -4.06 15.79 -18.07
C GLU A 68 -5.47 15.54 -17.50
N LYS A 69 -5.55 14.94 -16.30
CA LYS A 69 -6.80 14.41 -15.73
C LYS A 69 -7.26 15.08 -14.44
N GLY A 70 -6.51 16.07 -13.95
CA GLY A 70 -6.84 16.74 -12.69
C GLY A 70 -6.72 15.85 -11.45
N ILE A 71 -5.98 14.73 -11.54
CA ILE A 71 -5.78 13.82 -10.39
C ILE A 71 -4.91 14.52 -9.35
N PRO A 72 -5.39 14.68 -8.09
CA PRO A 72 -4.60 15.32 -7.05
C PRO A 72 -3.27 14.60 -6.81
N GLN A 73 -2.17 15.32 -7.01
CA GLN A 73 -0.81 14.82 -6.79
C GLN A 73 0.11 15.99 -6.44
N LEU A 74 1.11 15.75 -5.61
CA LEU A 74 2.13 16.76 -5.32
C LEU A 74 3.02 16.98 -6.54
N GLY A 75 3.16 18.23 -6.97
CA GLY A 75 4.02 18.61 -8.09
C GLY A 75 5.51 18.54 -7.76
N SER A 76 5.88 18.61 -6.46
CA SER A 76 7.29 18.55 -6.06
C SER A 76 7.44 17.90 -4.68
N GLY A 77 8.63 17.41 -4.38
CA GLY A 77 8.96 16.80 -3.09
C GLY A 77 8.39 15.40 -2.87
N LEU A 78 7.83 14.76 -3.89
CA LEU A 78 7.36 13.37 -3.78
C LEU A 78 8.50 12.43 -3.37
N VAL A 79 8.18 11.49 -2.48
CA VAL A 79 9.10 10.40 -2.12
C VAL A 79 9.22 9.41 -3.27
N PHE A 80 8.12 9.14 -3.98
CA PHE A 80 8.06 8.24 -5.12
C PHE A 80 7.69 8.99 -6.41
N PRO A 81 8.64 9.70 -7.06
CA PRO A 81 8.38 10.48 -8.27
C PRO A 81 8.36 9.57 -9.52
N ILE A 82 7.41 8.65 -9.58
CA ILE A 82 7.26 7.65 -10.64
C ILE A 82 5.96 7.86 -11.41
N ASN A 83 5.90 7.32 -12.64
CA ASN A 83 4.63 7.22 -13.34
C ASN A 83 3.83 6.04 -12.79
N GLU A 84 2.61 6.29 -12.30
CA GLU A 84 1.75 5.25 -11.76
C GLU A 84 1.45 4.12 -12.76
N ASP A 85 1.39 4.40 -14.08
CA ASP A 85 1.14 3.38 -15.09
C ASP A 85 2.26 2.34 -15.18
N ASP A 86 3.47 2.69 -14.73
CA ASP A 86 4.57 1.74 -14.67
C ASP A 86 4.44 0.73 -13.53
N ILE A 87 3.68 1.06 -12.48
CA ILE A 87 3.53 0.22 -11.28
C ILE A 87 2.12 -0.36 -11.11
N ILE A 88 1.09 0.25 -11.69
CA ILE A 88 -0.28 -0.27 -11.60
C ILE A 88 -0.44 -1.44 -12.59
N CYS A 89 -1.15 -2.48 -12.16
CA CYS A 89 -1.55 -3.59 -13.02
C CYS A 89 -2.99 -4.05 -12.70
N ASP A 90 -3.59 -4.74 -13.64
CA ASP A 90 -4.85 -5.44 -13.39
C ASP A 90 -4.66 -6.55 -12.36
N PRO A 91 -5.66 -6.84 -11.50
CA PRO A 91 -5.63 -8.01 -10.65
C PRO A 91 -5.48 -9.29 -11.45
N ILE A 92 -4.58 -10.15 -10.98
CA ILE A 92 -4.35 -11.49 -11.53
C ILE A 92 -4.61 -12.54 -10.45
N ASP A 93 -4.88 -13.76 -10.84
CA ASP A 93 -4.90 -14.89 -9.93
C ASP A 93 -3.47 -15.16 -9.46
N ILE A 94 -3.23 -14.98 -8.15
CA ILE A 94 -1.90 -15.18 -7.57
C ILE A 94 -1.55 -16.67 -7.57
N PRO A 95 -0.49 -17.11 -8.28
CA PRO A 95 -0.06 -18.50 -8.31
C PRO A 95 0.21 -19.04 -6.90
N ILE A 96 -0.16 -20.29 -6.65
CA ILE A 96 -0.06 -20.93 -5.33
C ILE A 96 1.39 -21.07 -4.86
N HIS A 97 2.32 -21.20 -5.79
CA HIS A 97 3.76 -21.34 -5.53
C HIS A 97 4.46 -20.00 -5.27
N TRP A 98 3.79 -18.87 -5.45
CA TRP A 98 4.37 -17.59 -5.08
C TRP A 98 4.30 -17.39 -3.57
N PRO A 99 5.44 -17.14 -2.91
CA PRO A 99 5.45 -16.84 -1.48
C PRO A 99 4.72 -15.54 -1.18
N ARG A 100 3.96 -15.55 -0.09
CA ARG A 100 3.17 -14.40 0.37
C ARG A 100 3.63 -13.93 1.74
N LEU A 101 3.45 -12.66 1.98
CA LEU A 101 3.74 -12.00 3.25
C LEU A 101 2.69 -10.91 3.47
N CYS A 102 2.33 -10.69 4.73
CA CYS A 102 1.54 -9.56 5.16
C CYS A 102 2.40 -8.64 6.01
N GLY A 103 2.37 -7.34 5.74
CA GLY A 103 2.91 -6.30 6.62
C GLY A 103 1.78 -5.70 7.42
N LEU A 104 2.01 -5.48 8.70
CA LEU A 104 1.06 -4.87 9.62
C LEU A 104 1.71 -3.65 10.25
N ASP A 105 1.03 -2.52 10.22
CA ASP A 105 1.35 -1.32 10.97
C ASP A 105 0.23 -1.06 11.98
N PHE A 106 0.60 -0.89 13.25
CA PHE A 106 -0.38 -0.73 14.32
C PHE A 106 -0.78 0.75 14.45
N GLY A 107 -2.05 0.99 14.68
CA GLY A 107 -2.58 2.32 14.95
C GLY A 107 -3.86 2.27 15.77
N TRP A 108 -4.20 3.39 16.39
CA TRP A 108 -5.49 3.64 17.04
C TRP A 108 -6.07 4.94 16.51
N ASP A 109 -5.44 6.09 16.82
CA ASP A 109 -5.81 7.38 16.26
C ASP A 109 -5.44 7.48 14.78
N HIS A 110 -4.28 6.91 14.40
CA HIS A 110 -3.96 6.53 13.03
C HIS A 110 -4.56 5.17 12.71
N PRO A 111 -4.80 4.85 11.43
CA PRO A 111 -5.32 3.54 11.05
C PRO A 111 -4.36 2.41 11.41
N THR A 112 -4.88 1.28 11.88
CA THR A 112 -4.17 0.01 11.74
C THR A 112 -4.21 -0.36 10.26
N ALA A 113 -3.05 -0.55 9.64
CA ALA A 113 -2.91 -0.86 8.23
C ALA A 113 -2.26 -2.21 8.00
N SER A 114 -2.70 -2.91 6.96
CA SER A 114 -2.07 -4.15 6.52
C SER A 114 -1.95 -4.17 5.00
N VAL A 115 -0.86 -4.75 4.51
CA VAL A 115 -0.59 -4.91 3.07
C VAL A 115 -0.18 -6.35 2.81
N TRP A 116 -0.73 -6.95 1.76
CA TRP A 116 -0.40 -8.31 1.34
C TRP A 116 0.41 -8.28 0.05
N THR A 117 1.51 -9.02 0.08
CA THR A 117 2.41 -9.16 -1.06
C THR A 117 2.48 -10.60 -1.53
N ALA A 118 2.62 -10.77 -2.84
CA ALA A 118 3.02 -12.02 -3.47
C ALA A 118 4.30 -11.76 -4.28
N TRP A 119 5.26 -12.66 -4.19
CA TRP A 119 6.55 -12.48 -4.82
C TRP A 119 6.77 -13.53 -5.92
N ASP A 120 6.78 -13.07 -7.16
CA ASP A 120 7.28 -13.87 -8.28
C ASP A 120 8.81 -13.90 -8.20
N ARG A 121 9.35 -15.01 -7.75
CA ARG A 121 10.81 -15.17 -7.58
C ARG A 121 11.55 -15.28 -8.90
N ASP A 122 10.91 -15.77 -9.94
CA ASP A 122 11.56 -16.03 -11.22
C ASP A 122 11.86 -14.70 -11.94
N SER A 123 10.92 -13.75 -11.87
CA SER A 123 11.10 -12.40 -12.43
C SER A 123 11.54 -11.35 -11.40
N ASP A 124 11.63 -11.69 -10.12
CA ASP A 124 11.84 -10.81 -8.97
C ASP A 124 10.81 -9.66 -8.92
N ILE A 125 9.55 -9.92 -9.29
CA ILE A 125 8.47 -8.94 -9.19
C ILE A 125 7.66 -9.17 -7.92
N VAL A 126 7.48 -8.11 -7.14
CA VAL A 126 6.59 -8.08 -5.96
C VAL A 126 5.27 -7.48 -6.35
N TYR A 127 4.19 -8.22 -6.13
CA TYR A 127 2.81 -7.76 -6.35
C TYR A 127 2.17 -7.37 -5.02
N ILE A 128 1.70 -6.13 -4.91
CA ILE A 128 0.82 -5.69 -3.83
C ILE A 128 -0.60 -6.00 -4.29
N TYR A 129 -1.19 -7.06 -3.74
CA TYR A 129 -2.48 -7.56 -4.24
C TYR A 129 -3.66 -7.23 -3.35
N ASP A 130 -3.42 -6.88 -2.08
CA ASP A 130 -4.47 -6.46 -1.16
C ASP A 130 -3.93 -5.49 -0.11
N SER A 131 -4.81 -4.63 0.41
CA SER A 131 -4.53 -3.72 1.49
C SER A 131 -5.75 -3.54 2.38
N TYR A 132 -5.52 -3.21 3.64
CA TYR A 132 -6.54 -2.95 4.65
C TYR A 132 -6.11 -1.75 5.48
N SER A 133 -7.05 -0.89 5.85
CA SER A 133 -6.80 0.27 6.70
C SER A 133 -8.09 0.62 7.44
N LEU A 134 -8.05 0.60 8.78
CA LEU A 134 -9.21 0.93 9.61
C LEU A 134 -8.75 1.55 10.94
N ARG A 135 -9.49 2.55 11.42
CA ARG A 135 -9.22 3.26 12.68
C ARG A 135 -10.12 2.80 13.81
N GLN A 136 -9.62 2.97 15.04
CA GLN A 136 -10.44 2.89 16.26
C GLN A 136 -11.22 1.58 16.38
N GLU A 137 -10.60 0.49 15.96
CA GLU A 137 -11.16 -0.85 16.06
C GLU A 137 -10.33 -1.74 16.97
N THR A 138 -10.94 -2.80 17.46
CA THR A 138 -10.31 -3.72 18.39
C THR A 138 -9.45 -4.76 17.68
N VAL A 139 -8.50 -5.36 18.41
CA VAL A 139 -7.63 -6.43 17.89
C VAL A 139 -8.42 -7.58 17.24
N PRO A 140 -9.53 -8.10 17.79
CA PRO A 140 -10.32 -9.15 17.15
C PRO A 140 -10.84 -8.75 15.75
N VAL A 141 -11.25 -7.50 15.55
CA VAL A 141 -11.73 -7.00 14.25
C VAL A 141 -10.60 -7.02 13.23
N HIS A 142 -9.44 -6.42 13.57
CA HIS A 142 -8.27 -6.43 12.70
C HIS A 142 -7.77 -7.85 12.43
N ALA A 143 -7.69 -8.70 13.46
CA ALA A 143 -7.28 -10.08 13.33
C ALA A 143 -8.22 -10.89 12.40
N SER A 144 -9.53 -10.65 12.48
CA SER A 144 -10.50 -11.27 11.58
C SER A 144 -10.25 -10.85 10.13
N ALA A 145 -10.05 -9.55 9.89
CA ALA A 145 -9.72 -9.01 8.57
C ALA A 145 -8.42 -9.60 8.01
N ILE A 146 -7.39 -9.75 8.85
CA ILE A 146 -6.12 -10.34 8.45
C ILE A 146 -6.28 -11.83 8.10
N LYS A 147 -6.95 -12.59 8.97
CA LYS A 147 -7.13 -14.04 8.79
C LYS A 147 -7.98 -14.40 7.57
N SER A 148 -8.91 -13.53 7.15
CA SER A 148 -9.76 -13.75 5.98
C SER A 148 -8.97 -13.86 4.67
N ARG A 149 -7.77 -13.23 4.60
CA ARG A 149 -6.87 -13.29 3.44
C ARG A 149 -5.97 -14.53 3.42
N GLY A 150 -5.94 -15.27 4.52
CA GLY A 150 -5.19 -16.52 4.62
C GLY A 150 -4.45 -16.65 5.95
N LYS A 151 -4.94 -17.52 6.83
CA LYS A 151 -4.34 -17.77 8.16
C LYS A 151 -2.90 -18.27 8.11
N TRP A 152 -2.47 -18.84 6.98
CA TRP A 152 -1.12 -19.36 6.77
C TRP A 152 -0.09 -18.28 6.42
N ILE A 153 -0.53 -17.10 5.96
CA ILE A 153 0.36 -16.00 5.54
C ILE A 153 1.05 -15.43 6.77
N PRO A 154 2.39 -15.39 6.80
CA PRO A 154 3.08 -14.76 7.93
C PRO A 154 2.84 -13.25 7.91
N VAL A 155 2.75 -12.67 9.12
CA VAL A 155 2.53 -11.24 9.33
C VAL A 155 3.76 -10.64 9.99
N ILE A 156 4.44 -9.75 9.26
CA ILE A 156 5.54 -8.94 9.81
C ILE A 156 4.99 -7.67 10.45
N TRP A 157 5.57 -7.26 11.55
CA TRP A 157 5.05 -6.21 12.43
C TRP A 157 6.17 -5.34 12.99
N PRO A 158 5.93 -4.03 13.28
CA PRO A 158 6.95 -3.10 13.78
C PRO A 158 7.26 -3.32 15.28
N MET A 159 8.34 -2.70 15.75
CA MET A 159 8.87 -2.88 17.11
C MET A 159 7.89 -2.45 18.21
N ASP A 160 7.02 -1.49 17.95
CA ASP A 160 6.00 -1.01 18.89
C ASP A 160 4.96 -2.08 19.26
N GLY A 161 4.79 -3.11 18.43
CA GLY A 161 4.02 -4.30 18.80
C GLY A 161 4.49 -5.04 20.08
N ARG A 162 5.69 -4.71 20.58
CA ARG A 162 6.21 -5.17 21.88
C ARG A 162 5.72 -4.35 23.07
N GLN A 163 5.12 -3.20 22.84
CA GLN A 163 4.61 -2.37 23.91
C GLN A 163 3.45 -3.10 24.60
N ALA A 164 3.53 -3.16 25.94
CA ALA A 164 2.46 -3.74 26.72
C ALA A 164 1.27 -2.77 26.80
N ASP A 165 0.10 -3.26 26.53
CA ASP A 165 -1.13 -2.54 26.80
C ASP A 165 -1.28 -2.34 28.31
N LYS A 166 -1.53 -1.09 28.72
CA LYS A 166 -1.66 -0.71 30.13
C LYS A 166 -2.84 -1.39 30.82
N GLY A 167 -3.85 -1.82 30.09
CA GLY A 167 -5.04 -2.47 30.64
C GLY A 167 -4.88 -3.97 30.82
N SER A 168 -4.33 -4.68 29.83
CA SER A 168 -4.22 -6.15 29.82
C SER A 168 -2.85 -6.66 30.27
N GLY A 169 -1.82 -5.82 30.31
CA GLY A 169 -0.43 -6.20 30.58
C GLY A 169 0.21 -7.04 29.45
N LYS A 170 -0.55 -7.38 28.39
CA LYS A 170 -0.08 -8.14 27.25
C LYS A 170 0.43 -7.19 26.16
N ASN A 171 1.49 -7.59 25.47
CA ASN A 171 1.90 -6.83 24.31
C ASN A 171 0.93 -7.03 23.14
N LEU A 172 0.89 -6.04 22.24
CA LEU A 172 -0.06 -6.01 21.15
C LEU A 172 0.11 -7.22 20.20
N THR A 173 1.35 -7.61 19.91
CA THR A 173 1.64 -8.79 19.09
C THR A 173 1.09 -10.08 19.67
N GLU A 174 1.14 -10.21 21.01
CA GLU A 174 0.62 -11.39 21.70
C GLU A 174 -0.91 -11.48 21.62
N GLN A 175 -1.60 -10.34 21.70
CA GLN A 175 -3.05 -10.28 21.48
C GLN A 175 -3.42 -10.77 20.07
N TYR A 176 -2.72 -10.31 19.02
CA TYR A 176 -2.94 -10.80 17.65
C TYR A 176 -2.66 -12.29 17.50
N ARG A 177 -1.61 -12.83 18.17
CA ARG A 177 -1.34 -14.28 18.18
C ARG A 177 -2.45 -15.07 18.85
N GLN A 178 -2.99 -14.58 19.96
CA GLN A 178 -4.14 -15.21 20.64
C GLN A 178 -5.38 -15.26 19.78
N GLU A 179 -5.57 -14.24 18.93
CA GLU A 179 -6.61 -14.22 17.90
C GLU A 179 -6.29 -15.13 16.70
N GLY A 180 -5.18 -15.85 16.70
CA GLY A 180 -4.79 -16.81 15.65
C GLY A 180 -4.19 -16.18 14.40
N VAL A 181 -3.65 -14.95 14.50
CA VAL A 181 -2.87 -14.34 13.42
C VAL A 181 -1.46 -14.93 13.40
N ASN A 182 -0.96 -15.28 12.24
CA ASN A 182 0.37 -15.87 12.05
C ASN A 182 1.49 -14.80 12.14
N MET A 183 1.61 -14.18 13.32
CA MET A 183 2.63 -13.15 13.57
C MET A 183 4.03 -13.76 13.53
N THR A 184 4.96 -13.16 12.77
CA THR A 184 6.36 -13.57 12.77
C THR A 184 6.94 -13.57 14.19
N ARG A 185 7.94 -14.44 14.44
CA ARG A 185 8.57 -14.52 15.77
C ARG A 185 9.21 -13.20 16.16
N GLU A 186 9.87 -12.56 15.19
CA GLU A 186 10.59 -11.30 15.37
C GLU A 186 9.84 -10.17 14.68
N HIS A 187 9.96 -8.98 15.26
CA HIS A 187 9.46 -7.76 14.63
C HIS A 187 10.26 -7.40 13.36
N PHE A 188 9.77 -6.44 12.63
CA PHE A 188 10.45 -5.87 11.48
C PHE A 188 11.82 -5.27 11.89
N SER A 189 12.80 -5.55 11.08
CA SER A 189 14.06 -4.80 10.98
C SER A 189 14.53 -4.83 9.53
N ASN A 190 15.22 -3.79 9.10
CA ASN A 190 15.85 -3.79 7.78
C ASN A 190 16.81 -4.98 7.63
N PRO A 191 17.07 -5.47 6.42
CA PRO A 191 18.09 -6.46 6.19
C PRO A 191 19.43 -6.00 6.78
N PRO A 192 20.19 -6.90 7.43
CA PRO A 192 21.52 -6.56 7.93
C PRO A 192 22.47 -6.29 6.76
N SER A 193 23.45 -5.45 6.98
CA SER A 193 24.59 -5.30 6.06
C SER A 193 25.37 -6.59 5.97
N GLN A 194 26.14 -6.77 4.88
CA GLN A 194 26.93 -7.99 4.67
C GLN A 194 27.85 -8.27 5.87
N GLY A 195 27.74 -9.47 6.43
CA GLY A 195 28.52 -9.90 7.61
C GLY A 195 27.89 -9.58 8.97
N GLN A 196 26.74 -8.91 9.03
CA GLN A 196 26.05 -8.62 10.28
C GLN A 196 24.97 -9.67 10.60
N LYS A 197 24.58 -9.78 11.89
CA LYS A 197 23.53 -10.69 12.35
C LYS A 197 22.14 -10.21 11.88
N GLU A 198 21.24 -11.15 11.63
CA GLU A 198 19.84 -10.82 11.38
C GLU A 198 19.25 -10.01 12.54
N GLY A 199 18.45 -8.98 12.20
CA GLY A 199 17.91 -8.03 13.18
C GLY A 199 18.78 -6.80 13.45
N SER A 200 20.02 -6.74 12.97
CA SER A 200 20.93 -5.60 13.18
C SER A 200 20.76 -4.44 12.20
N GLY A 201 19.90 -4.59 11.16
CA GLY A 201 19.74 -3.60 10.09
C GLY A 201 19.02 -2.31 10.49
N GLY A 202 18.56 -2.21 11.74
CA GLY A 202 17.83 -1.03 12.24
C GLY A 202 16.46 -0.85 11.59
N ASN A 203 15.85 0.33 11.84
CA ASN A 203 14.48 0.64 11.38
C ASN A 203 14.42 1.88 10.49
N SER A 204 15.53 2.26 9.85
CA SER A 204 15.57 3.43 8.97
C SER A 204 14.49 3.38 7.91
N VAL A 205 13.64 4.39 7.86
CA VAL A 205 12.58 4.54 6.85
C VAL A 205 13.20 4.74 5.47
N GLU A 206 14.29 5.50 5.39
CA GLU A 206 14.97 5.82 4.13
C GLU A 206 15.44 4.57 3.38
N ALA A 207 16.01 3.59 4.08
CA ALA A 207 16.47 2.35 3.44
C ALA A 207 15.32 1.60 2.76
N GLY A 208 14.17 1.52 3.43
CA GLY A 208 12.98 0.88 2.86
C GLY A 208 12.35 1.67 1.72
N VAL A 209 12.33 2.99 1.83
CA VAL A 209 11.86 3.89 0.77
C VAL A 209 12.73 3.75 -0.48
N MET A 210 14.04 3.73 -0.34
CA MET A 210 14.97 3.56 -1.46
C MET A 210 14.81 2.20 -2.15
N GLU A 211 14.61 1.11 -1.40
CA GLU A 211 14.34 -0.21 -1.98
C GLU A 211 13.03 -0.22 -2.77
N ILE A 212 11.95 0.34 -2.20
CA ILE A 212 10.65 0.45 -2.88
C ILE A 212 10.79 1.28 -4.16
N LEU A 213 11.42 2.45 -4.09
CA LEU A 213 11.64 3.32 -5.24
C LEU A 213 12.44 2.61 -6.35
N THR A 214 13.53 1.92 -5.96
CA THR A 214 14.34 1.13 -6.89
C THR A 214 13.52 0.04 -7.57
N ARG A 215 12.68 -0.70 -6.83
CA ARG A 215 11.78 -1.70 -7.41
C ARG A 215 10.74 -1.09 -8.33
N MET A 216 10.17 0.05 -7.99
CA MET A 216 9.23 0.78 -8.84
C MET A 216 9.90 1.22 -10.15
N GLN A 217 11.08 1.84 -10.09
CA GLN A 217 11.84 2.31 -11.25
C GLN A 217 12.27 1.17 -12.17
N THR A 218 12.60 0.02 -11.61
CA THR A 218 13.00 -1.19 -12.36
C THR A 218 11.82 -2.09 -12.71
N LYS A 219 10.57 -1.64 -12.48
CA LYS A 219 9.32 -2.37 -12.75
C LYS A 219 9.18 -3.70 -12.00
N ARG A 220 9.94 -3.86 -10.91
CA ARG A 220 9.92 -5.04 -10.02
C ARG A 220 8.97 -4.90 -8.83
N LEU A 221 8.11 -3.89 -8.83
CA LEU A 221 6.99 -3.74 -7.91
C LEU A 221 5.75 -3.38 -8.70
N LYS A 222 4.67 -4.13 -8.49
CA LYS A 222 3.37 -3.91 -9.10
C LYS A 222 2.30 -3.77 -8.02
N ILE A 223 1.34 -2.91 -8.25
CA ILE A 223 0.21 -2.66 -7.35
C ILE A 223 -1.07 -2.93 -8.14
N PHE A 224 -1.95 -3.75 -7.59
CA PHE A 224 -3.25 -3.97 -8.22
C PHE A 224 -4.07 -2.68 -8.23
N LYS A 225 -4.70 -2.37 -9.34
CA LYS A 225 -5.45 -1.11 -9.55
C LYS A 225 -6.57 -0.85 -8.53
N ASN A 226 -7.05 -1.89 -7.85
CA ASN A 226 -8.08 -1.78 -6.81
C ASN A 226 -7.53 -1.38 -5.43
N GLN A 227 -6.23 -1.10 -5.29
CA GLN A 227 -5.61 -0.67 -4.04
C GLN A 227 -5.66 0.86 -3.86
N GLY A 228 -6.87 1.43 -3.92
CA GLY A 228 -7.09 2.88 -3.96
C GLY A 228 -6.45 3.63 -2.80
N LYS A 229 -6.55 3.12 -1.57
CA LYS A 229 -5.96 3.78 -0.38
C LYS A 229 -4.44 3.85 -0.44
N LEU A 230 -3.77 2.79 -0.85
CA LEU A 230 -2.32 2.79 -1.04
C LEU A 230 -1.89 3.78 -2.12
N LEU A 231 -2.60 3.80 -3.26
CA LEU A 231 -2.31 4.74 -4.35
C LEU A 231 -2.53 6.20 -3.91
N GLU A 232 -3.55 6.48 -3.11
CA GLU A 232 -3.78 7.79 -2.52
C GLU A 232 -2.60 8.22 -1.63
N GLU A 233 -2.15 7.35 -0.73
CA GLU A 233 -1.01 7.64 0.14
C GLU A 233 0.28 7.86 -0.67
N LEU A 234 0.56 7.05 -1.69
CA LEU A 234 1.73 7.20 -2.55
C LEU A 234 1.78 8.57 -3.25
N ARG A 235 0.64 9.09 -3.70
CA ARG A 235 0.51 10.42 -4.32
C ARG A 235 0.79 11.56 -3.36
N MET A 236 0.63 11.33 -2.06
CA MET A 236 0.74 12.33 -1.00
C MET A 236 2.04 12.22 -0.20
N TYR A 237 2.74 11.09 -0.31
CA TYR A 237 3.94 10.82 0.46
C TYR A 237 5.10 11.70 -0.04
N HIS A 238 5.52 12.64 0.80
CA HIS A 238 6.43 13.69 0.38
C HIS A 238 7.50 14.01 1.41
N ARG A 239 8.49 14.77 0.96
CA ARG A 239 9.56 15.34 1.78
C ARG A 239 9.30 16.83 2.00
N LYS A 240 9.58 17.26 3.21
CA LYS A 240 9.69 18.67 3.56
C LYS A 240 11.07 18.90 4.18
N ASP A 241 11.78 19.91 3.69
CA ASP A 241 13.15 20.21 4.13
C ASP A 241 14.09 18.98 4.12
N GLY A 242 13.97 18.16 3.08
CA GLY A 242 14.75 16.92 2.88
C GLY A 242 14.33 15.73 3.72
N LYS A 243 13.38 15.88 4.67
CA LYS A 243 12.90 14.81 5.55
C LYS A 243 11.52 14.33 5.10
N ILE A 244 11.30 13.03 5.18
CA ILE A 244 9.98 12.44 4.95
C ILE A 244 8.99 12.95 5.99
N VAL A 245 7.82 13.39 5.54
CA VAL A 245 6.73 13.82 6.43
C VAL A 245 5.95 12.57 6.85
N PRO A 246 5.93 12.22 8.16
CA PRO A 246 5.23 11.05 8.67
C PRO A 246 3.73 11.36 8.84
N ALA A 247 2.99 11.42 7.73
CA ALA A 247 1.56 11.70 7.74
C ALA A 247 0.87 10.95 6.62
N ASN A 248 -0.23 10.26 6.95
CA ASN A 248 -1.01 9.43 6.03
C ASN A 248 -0.13 8.42 5.27
N ASP A 249 0.71 7.70 5.99
CA ASP A 249 1.68 6.74 5.47
C ASP A 249 1.57 5.34 6.11
N ASP A 250 0.42 5.05 6.74
CA ASP A 250 0.19 3.78 7.45
C ASP A 250 0.25 2.58 6.51
N VAL A 251 -0.40 2.67 5.33
CA VAL A 251 -0.38 1.59 4.33
C VAL A 251 0.98 1.50 3.65
N ILE A 252 1.66 2.64 3.43
CA ILE A 252 3.04 2.67 2.93
C ILE A 252 4.00 2.01 3.93
N SER A 253 3.84 2.27 5.22
CA SER A 253 4.64 1.64 6.28
C SER A 253 4.45 0.12 6.28
N ALA A 254 3.22 -0.36 6.22
CA ALA A 254 2.91 -1.78 6.10
C ALA A 254 3.52 -2.40 4.81
N MET A 255 3.44 -1.70 3.67
CA MET A 255 4.09 -2.11 2.41
C MET A 255 5.61 -2.18 2.56
N ARG A 256 6.23 -1.20 3.21
CA ARG A 256 7.67 -1.17 3.47
C ARG A 256 8.12 -2.39 4.29
N TYR A 257 7.36 -2.76 5.32
CA TYR A 257 7.66 -3.96 6.11
C TYR A 257 7.63 -5.24 5.26
N CYS A 258 6.66 -5.36 4.35
CA CYS A 258 6.61 -6.47 3.40
C CYS A 258 7.84 -6.51 2.49
N VAL A 259 8.08 -5.41 1.75
CA VAL A 259 9.15 -5.36 0.72
C VAL A 259 10.52 -5.63 1.34
N MET A 260 10.80 -5.07 2.51
CA MET A 260 12.06 -5.28 3.21
C MET A 260 12.18 -6.65 3.89
N SER A 261 11.08 -7.41 3.97
CA SER A 261 11.02 -8.71 4.67
C SER A 261 10.66 -9.87 3.76
N LEU A 262 10.82 -9.77 2.44
CA LEU A 262 10.45 -10.82 1.47
C LEU A 262 11.06 -12.18 1.80
N ARG A 263 12.24 -12.24 2.43
CA ARG A 263 12.88 -13.47 2.93
C ARG A 263 12.01 -14.25 3.93
N LYS A 264 11.05 -13.58 4.59
CA LYS A 264 10.10 -14.18 5.55
C LYS A 264 8.80 -14.66 4.87
N ALA A 265 8.61 -14.37 3.58
CA ALA A 265 7.45 -14.83 2.81
C ALA A 265 7.42 -16.36 2.73
N ARG A 266 6.21 -16.93 2.73
CA ARG A 266 5.99 -18.38 2.69
C ARG A 266 5.05 -18.75 1.55
N ILE A 267 5.25 -19.94 1.02
CA ILE A 267 4.35 -20.60 0.07
C ILE A 267 3.29 -21.32 0.89
N LYS A 268 2.07 -21.36 0.39
CA LYS A 268 1.00 -22.16 1.00
C LYS A 268 1.37 -23.64 0.89
N ASN A 269 1.58 -24.30 2.04
CA ASN A 269 1.73 -25.75 2.03
C ASN A 269 0.40 -26.37 1.60
N THR A 270 0.36 -26.87 0.38
CA THR A 270 -0.64 -27.83 -0.03
C THR A 270 -0.14 -29.18 0.47
N GLU A 271 -0.88 -29.81 1.38
CA GLU A 271 -0.63 -31.21 1.67
C GLU A 271 -0.65 -31.95 0.32
N PRO A 272 0.35 -32.83 0.05
CA PRO A 272 0.30 -33.64 -1.14
C PRO A 272 -1.02 -34.40 -1.09
N LEU A 273 -1.79 -34.37 -2.18
CA LEU A 273 -2.95 -35.25 -2.35
C LEU A 273 -2.45 -36.64 -1.97
N GLN A 274 -2.91 -37.18 -0.85
CA GLN A 274 -2.76 -38.62 -0.58
C GLN A 274 -3.55 -39.34 -1.67
N ILE A 275 -2.86 -39.72 -2.72
CA ILE A 275 -3.39 -40.70 -3.65
C ILE A 275 -3.54 -41.95 -2.76
N ARG A 276 -4.75 -42.19 -2.25
CA ARG A 276 -5.11 -43.51 -1.75
C ARG A 276 -4.83 -44.46 -2.92
N SER A 277 -3.74 -45.20 -2.85
CA SER A 277 -3.57 -46.37 -3.66
C SER A 277 -4.63 -47.35 -3.16
N ASP A 278 -5.77 -47.42 -3.82
CA ASP A 278 -6.66 -48.57 -3.73
C ASP A 278 -5.93 -49.77 -4.31
N SER A 279 -4.97 -50.30 -3.53
CA SER A 279 -4.27 -51.52 -3.82
C SER A 279 -5.12 -52.73 -3.38
N GLU A 280 -6.34 -52.81 -3.88
CA GLU A 280 -7.18 -54.01 -3.86
C GLU A 280 -7.85 -54.23 -5.22
N PHE A 281 -7.08 -54.12 -6.28
CA PHE A 281 -7.45 -54.77 -7.54
C PHE A 281 -6.67 -56.10 -7.64
N ASN A 282 -7.21 -57.10 -6.98
CA ASN A 282 -6.70 -58.48 -7.13
C ASN A 282 -7.34 -59.07 -8.38
N ILE A 283 -6.63 -59.05 -9.52
CA ILE A 283 -7.12 -59.51 -10.86
C ILE A 283 -7.05 -61.03 -11.01
N PHE A 284 -6.66 -61.77 -9.95
CA PHE A 284 -6.59 -63.22 -10.01
C PHE A 284 -7.45 -63.86 -8.90
N LYS A 285 -8.72 -64.04 -9.20
CA LYS A 285 -9.56 -65.16 -8.73
C LYS A 285 -10.45 -65.58 -9.86
#